data_f92d9ce2cd5b4aae14000843085e8eb4
#
_entry.id   f92d9ce2cd5b4aae14000843085e8eb4
#
_cell.length_a   1.000
_cell.length_b   1.000
_cell.length_c   1.000
_cell.angle_alpha   90.00
_cell.angle_beta   90.00
_cell.angle_gamma   90.00
#
_symmetry.space_group_name_H-M   'P 1'
#
loop_
_entity.id
_entity.type
_entity.pdbx_description
1 polymer ?
#
loop_
_entity_poly.entity_id
_entity_poly.type
_entity_poly.pdbx_seq_one_letter_code
_entity_poly.pdbx_strand_id
1 'polypeptide(L)'
;RDVSCKIPQGSVTALVGPSGSGKSTISKLIARFWDIQKGTITVDGKDIKTMEPESLMSYMSFVFQDVTLFNDTVMNNIRIGNPNATDEQVIAAAKAAYCDEFVREMLDGYQTILGENGSTLSGGERQRISIARALLKNAPIILLDEATASLDPENEVLVQKAIAKLVEGKTVI
;
A
#
# COMPACT_ATOMS: atom_id res chain seq x y z
N ARG A 1 -19.34 -17.90 1.56
CA ARG A 1 -19.19 -19.14 2.36
C ARG A 1 -18.21 -20.04 1.64
N ASP A 2 -17.26 -20.64 2.38
CA ASP A 2 -16.34 -21.69 1.90
C ASP A 2 -15.48 -21.23 0.68
N VAL A 3 -14.70 -20.16 0.88
CA VAL A 3 -13.75 -19.69 -0.15
C VAL A 3 -12.44 -20.45 0.02
N SER A 4 -12.02 -21.13 -1.05
CA SER A 4 -10.70 -21.78 -1.14
C SER A 4 -10.03 -21.36 -2.43
N CYS A 5 -8.84 -20.78 -2.36
CA CYS A 5 -8.07 -20.39 -3.53
C CYS A 5 -6.57 -20.53 -3.26
N LYS A 6 -5.80 -20.65 -4.32
CA LYS A 6 -4.34 -20.63 -4.28
C LYS A 6 -3.86 -19.46 -5.14
N ILE A 7 -3.02 -18.62 -4.58
CA ILE A 7 -2.41 -17.49 -5.26
C ILE A 7 -0.94 -17.85 -5.53
N PRO A 8 -0.54 -18.08 -6.78
CA PRO A 8 0.85 -18.38 -7.11
C PRO A 8 1.76 -17.20 -6.83
N GLN A 9 2.99 -17.49 -6.39
CA GLN A 9 4.01 -16.44 -6.21
C GLN A 9 4.26 -15.71 -7.54
N GLY A 10 4.39 -14.40 -7.48
CA GLY A 10 4.62 -13.53 -8.64
C GLY A 10 3.40 -13.33 -9.54
N SER A 11 2.21 -13.82 -9.14
CA SER A 11 0.97 -13.62 -9.91
C SER A 11 0.20 -12.39 -9.44
N VAL A 12 -0.62 -11.84 -10.35
CA VAL A 12 -1.63 -10.84 -10.03
C VAL A 12 -2.98 -11.54 -9.98
N THR A 13 -3.66 -11.45 -8.85
CA THR A 13 -4.97 -12.07 -8.61
C THR A 13 -6.01 -11.01 -8.29
N ALA A 14 -7.02 -10.85 -9.14
CA ALA A 14 -8.11 -9.92 -8.91
C ALA A 14 -9.28 -10.59 -8.18
N LEU A 15 -9.74 -9.98 -7.08
CA LEU A 15 -10.97 -10.34 -6.41
C LEU A 15 -12.13 -9.57 -7.04
N VAL A 16 -13.02 -10.27 -7.74
CA VAL A 16 -14.15 -9.67 -8.47
C VAL A 16 -15.47 -9.99 -7.79
N GLY A 17 -16.34 -9.02 -7.69
CA GLY A 17 -17.69 -9.18 -7.12
C GLY A 17 -18.36 -7.83 -6.84
N PRO A 18 -19.68 -7.82 -6.61
CA PRO A 18 -20.41 -6.60 -6.29
C PRO A 18 -19.94 -5.96 -4.97
N SER A 19 -20.33 -4.71 -4.74
CA SER A 19 -20.09 -4.04 -3.45
C SER A 19 -20.68 -4.89 -2.31
N GLY A 20 -19.95 -4.99 -1.19
CA GLY A 20 -20.36 -5.81 -0.04
C GLY A 20 -20.15 -7.32 -0.19
N SER A 21 -19.57 -7.82 -1.29
CA SER A 21 -19.28 -9.26 -1.49
C SER A 21 -18.14 -9.81 -0.61
N GLY A 22 -17.43 -8.95 0.12
CA GLY A 22 -16.37 -9.34 1.05
C GLY A 22 -14.95 -9.30 0.47
N LYS A 23 -14.71 -8.63 -0.67
CA LYS A 23 -13.36 -8.48 -1.26
C LYS A 23 -12.35 -7.91 -0.27
N SER A 24 -12.62 -6.72 0.27
CA SER A 24 -11.77 -6.07 1.28
C SER A 24 -11.67 -6.87 2.58
N THR A 25 -12.71 -7.65 2.93
CA THR A 25 -12.67 -8.56 4.08
C THR A 25 -11.63 -9.67 3.86
N ILE A 26 -11.57 -10.25 2.67
CA ILE A 26 -10.57 -11.29 2.33
C ILE A 26 -9.16 -10.71 2.46
N SER A 27 -8.89 -9.53 1.89
CA SER A 27 -7.59 -8.86 1.99
C SER A 27 -7.19 -8.62 3.45
N LYS A 28 -8.13 -8.14 4.28
CA LYS A 28 -7.91 -7.91 5.72
C LYS A 28 -7.70 -9.20 6.52
N LEU A 29 -8.34 -10.32 6.12
CA LEU A 29 -8.09 -11.64 6.73
C LEU A 29 -6.73 -12.21 6.33
N ILE A 30 -6.30 -12.02 5.08
CA ILE A 30 -4.94 -12.39 4.62
C ILE A 30 -3.89 -11.61 5.43
N ALA A 31 -4.14 -10.33 5.69
CA ALA A 31 -3.30 -9.48 6.53
C ALA A 31 -3.38 -9.82 8.03
N ARG A 32 -4.27 -10.73 8.41
CA ARG A 32 -4.54 -11.08 9.81
C ARG A 32 -4.92 -9.87 10.68
N PHE A 33 -5.69 -8.92 10.14
CA PHE A 33 -6.30 -7.88 10.97
C PHE A 33 -7.38 -8.48 11.88
N TRP A 34 -7.93 -9.63 11.50
CA TRP A 34 -8.81 -10.50 12.30
C TRP A 34 -8.46 -11.97 12.06
N ASP A 35 -8.61 -12.80 13.08
CA ASP A 35 -8.44 -14.23 12.93
C ASP A 35 -9.69 -14.87 12.27
N ILE A 36 -9.44 -15.82 11.36
CA ILE A 36 -10.51 -16.62 10.76
C ILE A 36 -11.06 -17.63 11.78
N GLN A 37 -12.38 -17.85 11.75
CA GLN A 37 -13.03 -18.81 12.65
C GLN A 37 -12.87 -20.25 12.20
N LYS A 38 -12.83 -20.50 10.88
CA LYS A 38 -12.68 -21.83 10.27
C LYS A 38 -11.77 -21.75 9.05
N GLY A 39 -11.14 -22.88 8.74
CA GLY A 39 -10.19 -22.95 7.62
C GLY A 39 -8.79 -22.53 8.02
N THR A 40 -7.92 -22.34 7.03
CA THR A 40 -6.50 -21.97 7.18
C THR A 40 -6.10 -21.01 6.08
N ILE A 41 -5.32 -20.02 6.43
CA ILE A 41 -4.64 -19.14 5.47
C ILE A 41 -3.13 -19.38 5.64
N THR A 42 -2.45 -19.67 4.55
CA THR A 42 -1.00 -19.94 4.58
C THR A 42 -0.24 -18.97 3.68
N VAL A 43 0.94 -18.57 4.12
CA VAL A 43 1.94 -17.84 3.34
C VAL A 43 3.19 -18.70 3.29
N ASP A 44 3.63 -19.06 2.09
CA ASP A 44 4.76 -19.98 1.87
C ASP A 44 4.64 -21.30 2.68
N GLY A 45 3.42 -21.88 2.69
CA GLY A 45 3.11 -23.11 3.39
C GLY A 45 2.96 -23.00 4.93
N LYS A 46 3.23 -21.84 5.52
CA LYS A 46 3.08 -21.60 6.97
C LYS A 46 1.72 -20.99 7.27
N ASP A 47 1.01 -21.52 8.26
CA ASP A 47 -0.25 -20.94 8.74
C ASP A 47 0.03 -19.57 9.36
N ILE A 48 -0.65 -18.53 8.86
CA ILE A 48 -0.48 -17.15 9.35
C ILE A 48 -0.82 -17.01 10.85
N LYS A 49 -1.65 -17.89 11.41
CA LYS A 49 -1.96 -17.91 12.86
C LYS A 49 -0.75 -18.25 13.73
N THR A 50 0.20 -19.00 13.17
CA THR A 50 1.42 -19.42 13.88
C THR A 50 2.58 -18.44 13.71
N MET A 51 2.42 -17.43 12.85
CA MET A 51 3.44 -16.42 12.60
C MET A 51 3.30 -15.27 13.61
N GLU A 52 4.45 -14.72 14.03
CA GLU A 52 4.45 -13.45 14.76
C GLU A 52 3.89 -12.33 13.86
N PRO A 53 3.02 -11.45 14.38
CA PRO A 53 2.36 -10.40 13.56
C PRO A 53 3.34 -9.52 12.78
N GLU A 54 4.44 -9.10 13.41
CA GLU A 54 5.47 -8.28 12.76
C GLU A 54 6.14 -9.03 11.61
N SER A 55 6.41 -10.33 11.81
CA SER A 55 6.97 -11.21 10.78
C SER A 55 6.03 -11.32 9.59
N LEU A 56 4.73 -11.56 9.83
CA LEU A 56 3.72 -11.60 8.76
C LEU A 56 3.63 -10.25 8.04
N MET A 57 3.58 -9.15 8.79
CA MET A 57 3.51 -7.80 8.22
C MET A 57 4.74 -7.46 7.36
N SER A 58 5.91 -8.02 7.66
CA SER A 58 7.11 -7.79 6.84
C SER A 58 6.98 -8.34 5.41
N TYR A 59 6.16 -9.35 5.19
CA TYR A 59 5.89 -9.93 3.86
C TYR A 59 4.88 -9.15 3.03
N MET A 60 4.17 -8.16 3.61
CA MET A 60 3.03 -7.51 2.97
C MET A 60 3.19 -5.99 2.93
N SER A 61 2.86 -5.38 1.79
CA SER A 61 2.59 -3.94 1.68
C SER A 61 1.14 -3.73 1.31
N PHE A 62 0.58 -2.61 1.77
CA PHE A 62 -0.82 -2.27 1.60
C PHE A 62 -0.95 -0.95 0.86
N VAL A 63 -1.88 -0.90 -0.09
CA VAL A 63 -2.34 0.33 -0.71
C VAL A 63 -3.86 0.32 -0.60
N PHE A 64 -4.38 1.07 0.35
CA PHE A 64 -5.81 1.17 0.62
C PHE A 64 -6.43 2.35 -0.12
N GLN A 65 -7.75 2.31 -0.32
CA GLN A 65 -8.54 3.41 -0.83
C GLN A 65 -8.44 4.64 0.10
N ASP A 66 -8.64 4.42 1.40
CA ASP A 66 -8.53 5.47 2.40
C ASP A 66 -7.09 5.55 2.91
N VAL A 67 -6.37 6.58 2.47
CA VAL A 67 -4.98 6.82 2.86
C VAL A 67 -4.95 7.63 4.15
N THR A 68 -4.37 7.07 5.19
CA THR A 68 -4.07 7.79 6.44
C THR A 68 -2.68 8.41 6.37
N LEU A 69 -2.60 9.73 6.55
CA LEU A 69 -1.37 10.49 6.71
C LEU A 69 -1.28 11.06 8.11
N PHE A 70 -0.06 11.14 8.61
CA PHE A 70 0.22 11.68 9.95
C PHE A 70 0.56 13.16 9.87
N ASN A 71 0.27 13.89 10.93
CA ASN A 71 0.69 15.28 11.10
C ASN A 71 2.21 15.35 11.31
N ASP A 72 2.93 15.14 10.23
CA ASP A 72 4.40 15.08 10.15
C ASP A 72 4.85 15.48 8.74
N THR A 73 6.15 15.54 8.50
CA THR A 73 6.71 15.90 7.21
C THR A 73 6.34 14.88 6.12
N VAL A 74 6.38 15.29 4.85
CA VAL A 74 6.29 14.37 3.70
C VAL A 74 7.32 13.25 3.82
N MET A 75 8.57 13.62 4.18
CA MET A 75 9.68 12.70 4.37
C MET A 75 9.34 11.59 5.36
N ASN A 76 8.88 11.97 6.55
CA ASN A 76 8.55 11.03 7.63
C ASN A 76 7.31 10.19 7.30
N ASN A 77 6.32 10.79 6.64
CA ASN A 77 5.17 10.05 6.15
C ASN A 77 5.55 8.92 5.20
N ILE A 78 6.49 9.13 4.30
CA ILE A 78 6.98 8.08 3.39
C ILE A 78 7.86 7.08 4.15
N ARG A 79 8.72 7.55 5.07
CA ARG A 79 9.64 6.72 5.88
C ARG A 79 8.93 5.68 6.75
N ILE A 80 7.62 5.84 7.02
CA ILE A 80 6.81 4.79 7.68
C ILE A 80 6.93 3.44 6.98
N GLY A 81 7.13 3.42 5.65
CA GLY A 81 7.35 2.18 4.89
C GLY A 81 8.60 1.39 5.33
N ASN A 82 9.66 2.11 5.71
CA ASN A 82 10.88 1.54 6.29
C ASN A 82 11.54 2.57 7.21
N PRO A 83 11.37 2.49 8.54
CA PRO A 83 11.92 3.45 9.49
C PRO A 83 13.44 3.61 9.47
N ASN A 84 14.15 2.60 8.95
CA ASN A 84 15.62 2.60 8.85
C ASN A 84 16.13 3.15 7.50
N ALA A 85 15.24 3.60 6.61
CA ALA A 85 15.62 4.12 5.31
C ALA A 85 16.34 5.47 5.42
N THR A 86 17.37 5.66 4.61
CA THR A 86 18.04 6.96 4.46
C THR A 86 17.15 7.94 3.70
N ASP A 87 17.46 9.24 3.78
CA ASP A 87 16.73 10.28 3.04
C ASP A 87 16.74 10.01 1.53
N GLU A 88 17.88 9.57 1.00
CA GLU A 88 18.03 9.24 -0.42
C GLU A 88 17.10 8.09 -0.84
N GLN A 89 16.95 7.06 0.01
CA GLN A 89 16.04 5.95 -0.24
C GLN A 89 14.58 6.40 -0.22
N VAL A 90 14.21 7.27 0.73
CA VAL A 90 12.87 7.86 0.80
C VAL A 90 12.57 8.68 -0.44
N ILE A 91 13.50 9.55 -0.86
CA ILE A 91 13.37 10.38 -2.06
C ILE A 91 13.28 9.49 -3.32
N ALA A 92 14.06 8.42 -3.40
CA ALA A 92 13.99 7.48 -4.52
C ALA A 92 12.62 6.81 -4.63
N ALA A 93 12.05 6.36 -3.50
CA ALA A 93 10.71 5.79 -3.44
C ALA A 93 9.64 6.82 -3.81
N ALA A 94 9.77 8.05 -3.34
CA ALA A 94 8.89 9.18 -3.69
C ALA A 94 8.90 9.47 -5.20
N LYS A 95 10.08 9.53 -5.81
CA LYS A 95 10.22 9.70 -7.28
C LYS A 95 9.60 8.54 -8.04
N ALA A 96 9.80 7.31 -7.59
CA ALA A 96 9.21 6.13 -8.21
C ALA A 96 7.68 6.15 -8.15
N ALA A 97 7.10 6.76 -7.10
CA ALA A 97 5.66 6.97 -6.93
C ALA A 97 5.14 8.28 -7.53
N TYR A 98 5.94 9.03 -8.28
CA TYR A 98 5.58 10.33 -8.86
C TYR A 98 5.16 11.38 -7.81
N CYS A 99 5.76 11.34 -6.60
CA CYS A 99 5.53 12.36 -5.56
C CYS A 99 6.42 13.58 -5.76
N ASP A 100 7.60 13.43 -6.35
CA ASP A 100 8.65 14.45 -6.39
C ASP A 100 8.19 15.75 -7.08
N GLU A 101 7.29 15.66 -8.08
CA GLU A 101 6.76 16.81 -8.79
C GLU A 101 6.01 17.75 -7.84
N PHE A 102 4.95 17.26 -7.18
CA PHE A 102 4.15 18.11 -6.29
C PHE A 102 4.90 18.46 -4.99
N VAL A 103 5.81 17.59 -4.52
CA VAL A 103 6.61 17.89 -3.31
C VAL A 103 7.56 19.04 -3.54
N ARG A 104 8.16 19.18 -4.74
CA ARG A 104 9.05 20.30 -5.08
C ARG A 104 8.34 21.65 -5.18
N GLU A 105 7.03 21.64 -5.42
CA GLU A 105 6.20 22.85 -5.46
C GLU A 105 5.83 23.34 -4.06
N MET A 106 6.01 22.51 -3.03
CA MET A 106 5.79 22.88 -1.63
C MET A 106 6.92 23.77 -1.10
N LEU A 107 6.57 24.70 -0.21
CA LEU A 107 7.50 25.69 0.34
C LEU A 107 8.76 25.06 0.95
N ASP A 108 8.58 24.01 1.75
CA ASP A 108 9.66 23.30 2.44
C ASP A 108 9.97 21.92 1.82
N GLY A 109 9.45 21.65 0.61
CA GLY A 109 9.65 20.39 -0.09
C GLY A 109 9.33 19.17 0.77
N TYR A 110 10.26 18.24 0.87
CA TYR A 110 10.09 17.02 1.70
C TYR A 110 9.95 17.28 3.21
N GLN A 111 10.32 18.48 3.70
CA GLN A 111 10.17 18.87 5.10
C GLN A 111 8.82 19.57 5.38
N THR A 112 7.98 19.73 4.38
CA THR A 112 6.63 20.28 4.54
C THR A 112 5.79 19.38 5.45
N ILE A 113 5.20 19.98 6.50
CA ILE A 113 4.28 19.30 7.41
C ILE A 113 2.91 19.19 6.75
N LEU A 114 2.35 17.99 6.69
CA LEU A 114 1.11 17.70 5.96
C LEU A 114 -0.19 18.01 6.72
N GLY A 115 -0.08 18.33 8.03
CA GLY A 115 -1.26 18.49 8.88
C GLY A 115 -2.01 17.16 9.10
N GLU A 116 -3.16 17.24 9.78
CA GLU A 116 -3.97 16.07 10.06
C GLU A 116 -4.49 15.46 8.77
N ASN A 117 -4.20 14.17 8.60
CA ASN A 117 -4.60 13.34 7.45
C ASN A 117 -4.26 13.95 6.08
N GLY A 118 -3.21 14.80 6.00
CA GLY A 118 -2.79 15.41 4.74
C GLY A 118 -3.86 16.33 4.13
N SER A 119 -4.53 17.12 4.95
CA SER A 119 -5.66 17.97 4.56
C SER A 119 -5.35 18.96 3.41
N THR A 120 -4.07 19.25 3.17
CA THR A 120 -3.60 20.14 2.10
C THR A 120 -3.38 19.41 0.77
N LEU A 121 -3.45 18.07 0.75
CA LEU A 121 -3.18 17.24 -0.42
C LEU A 121 -4.46 16.81 -1.13
N SER A 122 -4.39 16.71 -2.45
CA SER A 122 -5.41 16.04 -3.27
C SER A 122 -5.48 14.53 -2.95
N GLY A 123 -6.57 13.88 -3.34
CA GLY A 123 -6.71 12.43 -3.20
C GLY A 123 -5.58 11.65 -3.88
N GLY A 124 -5.20 12.06 -5.09
CA GLY A 124 -4.14 11.43 -5.86
C GLY A 124 -2.74 11.61 -5.26
N GLU A 125 -2.46 12.77 -4.67
CA GLU A 125 -1.18 13.01 -3.96
C GLU A 125 -1.07 12.16 -2.70
N ARG A 126 -2.14 12.07 -1.90
CA ARG A 126 -2.19 11.15 -0.75
C ARG A 126 -1.96 9.71 -1.18
N GLN A 127 -2.61 9.29 -2.28
CA GLN A 127 -2.46 7.93 -2.82
C GLN A 127 -1.02 7.65 -3.27
N ARG A 128 -0.36 8.60 -3.95
CA ARG A 128 1.06 8.46 -4.35
C ARG A 128 1.98 8.34 -3.13
N ILE A 129 1.73 9.07 -2.03
CA ILE A 129 2.48 8.90 -0.78
C ILE A 129 2.29 7.49 -0.22
N SER A 130 1.07 6.95 -0.24
CA SER A 130 0.80 5.57 0.20
C SER A 130 1.56 4.54 -0.66
N ILE A 131 1.61 4.75 -1.98
CA ILE A 131 2.39 3.90 -2.89
C ILE A 131 3.90 4.05 -2.63
N ALA A 132 4.40 5.27 -2.36
CA ALA A 132 5.80 5.49 -1.99
C ALA A 132 6.19 4.71 -0.71
N ARG A 133 5.31 4.67 0.30
CA ARG A 133 5.48 3.82 1.49
C ARG A 133 5.64 2.35 1.11
N ALA A 134 4.76 1.86 0.25
CA ALA A 134 4.76 0.46 -0.17
C ALA A 134 6.01 0.12 -1.00
N LEU A 135 6.47 1.02 -1.89
CA LEU A 135 7.71 0.90 -2.64
C LEU A 135 8.94 0.87 -1.71
N LEU A 136 8.97 1.78 -0.73
CA LEU A 136 10.08 1.85 0.25
C LEU A 136 10.17 0.60 1.11
N LYS A 137 9.03 0.05 1.50
CA LYS A 137 8.95 -1.22 2.25
C LYS A 137 9.40 -2.41 1.42
N ASN A 138 9.13 -2.40 0.12
CA ASN A 138 9.54 -3.42 -0.85
C ASN A 138 9.13 -4.86 -0.48
N ALA A 139 7.97 -5.05 0.13
CA ALA A 139 7.47 -6.37 0.50
C ALA A 139 7.13 -7.24 -0.73
N PRO A 140 7.24 -8.60 -0.63
CA PRO A 140 6.96 -9.50 -1.75
C PRO A 140 5.47 -9.66 -2.10
N ILE A 141 4.56 -9.33 -1.17
CA ILE A 141 3.11 -9.42 -1.36
C ILE A 141 2.52 -8.02 -1.28
N ILE A 142 1.71 -7.65 -2.27
CA ILE A 142 1.02 -6.36 -2.32
C ILE A 142 -0.49 -6.61 -2.25
N LEU A 143 -1.14 -5.98 -1.27
CA LEU A 143 -2.58 -5.96 -1.13
C LEU A 143 -3.10 -4.60 -1.62
N LEU A 144 -3.89 -4.61 -2.71
CA LEU A 144 -4.48 -3.40 -3.32
C LEU A 144 -5.98 -3.40 -3.07
N ASP A 145 -6.52 -2.35 -2.46
CA ASP A 145 -7.96 -2.19 -2.24
C ASP A 145 -8.43 -0.88 -2.86
N GLU A 146 -9.03 -0.97 -4.06
CA GLU A 146 -9.64 0.14 -4.83
C GLU A 146 -8.73 1.40 -4.95
N ALA A 147 -7.43 1.20 -5.15
CA ALA A 147 -6.39 2.24 -5.06
C ALA A 147 -6.53 3.41 -6.06
N THR A 148 -7.40 3.31 -7.06
CA THR A 148 -7.64 4.36 -8.08
C THR A 148 -9.06 4.92 -8.04
N ALA A 149 -9.90 4.49 -7.09
CA ALA A 149 -11.27 4.95 -7.01
C ALA A 149 -11.36 6.44 -6.68
N SER A 150 -12.24 7.16 -7.39
CA SER A 150 -12.56 8.58 -7.13
C SER A 150 -11.41 9.58 -7.35
N LEU A 151 -10.43 9.25 -8.21
CA LEU A 151 -9.39 10.18 -8.61
C LEU A 151 -9.78 10.98 -9.86
N ASP A 152 -9.24 12.18 -9.99
CA ASP A 152 -9.32 12.92 -11.24
C ASP A 152 -8.42 12.28 -12.32
N PRO A 153 -8.68 12.50 -13.62
CA PRO A 153 -8.00 11.78 -14.71
C PRO A 153 -6.47 11.93 -14.73
N GLU A 154 -5.95 13.10 -14.35
CA GLU A 154 -4.49 13.34 -14.36
C GLU A 154 -3.81 12.57 -13.23
N ASN A 155 -4.36 12.65 -12.02
CA ASN A 155 -3.86 11.90 -10.88
C ASN A 155 -4.03 10.39 -11.07
N GLU A 156 -5.13 9.94 -11.70
CA GLU A 156 -5.35 8.53 -11.98
C GLU A 156 -4.22 7.94 -12.83
N VAL A 157 -3.80 8.62 -13.89
CA VAL A 157 -2.69 8.17 -14.75
C VAL A 157 -1.38 8.02 -13.96
N LEU A 158 -1.06 8.99 -13.10
CA LEU A 158 0.17 8.95 -12.29
C LEU A 158 0.11 7.85 -11.23
N VAL A 159 -1.04 7.66 -10.58
CA VAL A 159 -1.26 6.57 -9.61
C VAL A 159 -1.15 5.21 -10.30
N GLN A 160 -1.74 5.03 -11.47
CA GLN A 160 -1.61 3.78 -12.24
C GLN A 160 -0.17 3.47 -12.61
N LYS A 161 0.61 4.47 -13.05
CA LYS A 161 2.05 4.33 -13.33
C LYS A 161 2.85 3.95 -12.07
N ALA A 162 2.52 4.55 -10.93
CA ALA A 162 3.16 4.22 -9.65
C ALA A 162 2.83 2.79 -9.20
N ILE A 163 1.56 2.37 -9.34
CA ILE A 163 1.13 0.99 -9.07
C ILE A 163 1.86 0.01 -9.99
N ALA A 164 1.99 0.31 -11.28
CA ALA A 164 2.70 -0.56 -12.22
C ALA A 164 4.15 -0.84 -11.77
N LYS A 165 4.85 0.18 -11.25
CA LYS A 165 6.19 0.00 -10.66
C LYS A 165 6.15 -0.82 -9.36
N LEU A 166 5.14 -0.58 -8.52
CA LEU A 166 5.00 -1.27 -7.23
C LEU A 166 4.81 -2.77 -7.40
N VAL A 167 4.02 -3.19 -8.39
CA VAL A 167 3.63 -4.60 -8.58
C VAL A 167 4.65 -5.41 -9.38
N GLU A 168 5.67 -4.79 -9.94
CA GLU A 168 6.67 -5.46 -10.76
C GLU A 168 7.41 -6.55 -9.96
N GLY A 169 7.29 -7.82 -10.42
CA GLY A 169 7.90 -8.97 -9.78
C GLY A 169 7.29 -9.37 -8.42
N LYS A 170 6.12 -8.83 -8.07
CA LYS A 170 5.44 -9.10 -6.79
C LYS A 170 4.25 -10.04 -6.95
N THR A 171 3.81 -10.61 -5.83
CA THR A 171 2.51 -11.28 -5.72
C THR A 171 1.47 -10.24 -5.34
N VAL A 172 0.42 -10.08 -6.16
CA VAL A 172 -0.57 -8.99 -6.00
C VAL A 172 -1.96 -9.57 -5.82
N ILE A 173 -2.70 -9.00 -4.87
CA ILE A 173 -4.09 -9.37 -4.54
C ILE A 173 -4.93 -8.09 -4.44
#